data_8e02a908a40346e8bc22402db1b5eb90
#
_entry.id   8e02a908a40346e8bc22402db1b5eb90
#
_cell.length_a   1.000
_cell.length_b   1.000
_cell.length_c   1.000
_cell.angle_alpha   90.00
_cell.angle_beta   90.00
_cell.angle_gamma   90.00
#
_symmetry.space_group_name_H-M   'P 1'
#
loop_
_entity.id
_entity.type
_entity.pdbx_description
1 polymer ?
#
loop_
_entity_poly.entity_id
_entity_poly.type
_entity_poly.pdbx_seq_one_letter_code
_entity_poly.pdbx_strand_id
1 'polypeptide(L)'
;PAPAPAPAPAPAPAPAPAPAPGAGSGSSRGSAASGAAAVEWARSKVGLPYVWGGNGPDGFDCSGLTGQAWKAAGVSINRTSRDQYRQVQKIGYDQLRPGDLVFWASNTNDPSTIYHVAMWVGGGQIVEASRPGVPVRVTSMRWGSTMPFAGRP
;
A
#
# COMPACT_ATOMS: atom_id res chain seq x y z
N PRO A 1 -11.95 34.47 17.50
CA PRO A 1 -10.52 34.25 17.26
C PRO A 1 -10.31 33.67 15.85
N ALA A 2 -9.32 34.20 15.14
CA ALA A 2 -8.98 33.69 13.82
C ALA A 2 -8.52 32.23 13.92
N PRO A 3 -8.92 31.35 12.99
CA PRO A 3 -8.38 30.00 12.96
C PRO A 3 -6.86 30.07 12.79
N ALA A 4 -6.15 29.17 13.47
CA ALA A 4 -4.71 29.08 13.32
C ALA A 4 -4.37 28.87 11.83
N PRO A 5 -3.32 29.51 11.30
CA PRO A 5 -2.90 29.26 9.93
C PRO A 5 -2.58 27.79 9.75
N ALA A 6 -3.01 27.23 8.64
CA ALA A 6 -2.67 25.85 8.30
C ALA A 6 -1.15 25.70 8.35
N PRO A 7 -0.62 24.59 8.89
CA PRO A 7 0.80 24.36 8.86
C PRO A 7 1.30 24.42 7.43
N ALA A 8 2.43 25.08 7.24
CA ALA A 8 3.07 25.14 5.93
C ALA A 8 3.26 23.70 5.39
N PRO A 9 3.02 23.46 4.09
CA PRO A 9 3.28 22.14 3.54
C PRO A 9 4.75 21.77 3.82
N ALA A 10 4.93 20.53 4.28
CA ALA A 10 6.28 20.02 4.50
C ALA A 10 7.10 20.20 3.23
N PRO A 11 8.38 20.60 3.32
CA PRO A 11 9.21 20.70 2.14
C PRO A 11 9.19 19.35 1.40
N ALA A 12 9.12 19.42 0.08
CA ALA A 12 9.17 18.23 -0.74
C ALA A 12 10.40 17.40 -0.31
N PRO A 13 10.24 16.08 -0.08
CA PRO A 13 11.39 15.27 0.26
C PRO A 13 12.46 15.41 -0.81
N ALA A 14 13.70 15.49 -0.38
CA ALA A 14 14.82 15.52 -1.29
C ALA A 14 14.71 14.33 -2.26
N PRO A 15 15.13 14.44 -3.53
CA PRO A 15 15.11 13.31 -4.44
C PRO A 15 15.81 12.13 -3.76
N ALA A 16 15.14 10.99 -3.76
CA ALA A 16 15.64 9.79 -3.13
C ALA A 16 17.03 9.46 -3.68
N PRO A 17 18.00 9.11 -2.84
CA PRO A 17 19.26 8.59 -3.34
C PRO A 17 18.98 7.37 -4.22
N ALA A 18 19.82 7.12 -5.21
CA ALA A 18 19.71 5.96 -6.05
C ALA A 18 19.52 4.71 -5.19
N PRO A 19 18.60 3.79 -5.53
CA PRO A 19 18.34 2.63 -4.68
C PRO A 19 19.64 1.83 -4.46
N ALA A 20 19.84 1.40 -3.23
CA ALA A 20 20.95 0.53 -2.88
C ALA A 20 20.87 -0.75 -3.72
N PRO A 21 22.00 -1.39 -4.05
CA PRO A 21 22.00 -2.67 -4.72
C PRO A 21 21.11 -3.68 -3.96
N GLY A 22 20.14 -4.27 -4.65
CA GLY A 22 19.15 -5.18 -4.07
C GLY A 22 17.84 -4.53 -3.64
N ALA A 23 17.80 -3.21 -3.41
CA ALA A 23 16.56 -2.51 -3.08
C ALA A 23 15.69 -2.21 -4.31
N GLY A 24 16.22 -2.37 -5.51
CA GLY A 24 15.56 -2.05 -6.76
C GLY A 24 14.98 -3.25 -7.52
N SER A 25 14.79 -4.40 -6.87
CA SER A 25 14.14 -5.53 -7.52
C SER A 25 12.67 -5.21 -7.77
N GLY A 26 12.16 -5.67 -8.91
CA GLY A 26 10.82 -5.32 -9.37
C GLY A 26 10.81 -4.02 -10.17
N SER A 27 9.63 -3.65 -10.63
CA SER A 27 9.43 -2.44 -11.43
C SER A 27 8.23 -1.65 -10.96
N SER A 28 8.33 -0.34 -11.05
CA SER A 28 7.22 0.58 -10.85
C SER A 28 6.76 1.12 -12.20
N ARG A 29 5.45 1.12 -12.42
CA ARG A 29 4.82 1.69 -13.61
C ARG A 29 3.90 2.87 -13.27
N GLY A 30 3.64 3.03 -11.99
CA GLY A 30 2.82 4.12 -11.47
C GLY A 30 3.61 5.39 -11.22
N SER A 31 2.88 6.48 -11.08
CA SER A 31 3.39 7.80 -10.67
C SER A 31 2.86 8.15 -9.28
N ALA A 32 3.34 9.27 -8.73
CA ALA A 32 2.78 9.81 -7.51
C ALA A 32 1.28 10.13 -7.66
N ALA A 33 0.87 10.64 -8.82
CA ALA A 33 -0.53 10.91 -9.12
C ALA A 33 -1.35 9.62 -9.18
N SER A 34 -0.83 8.56 -9.80
CA SER A 34 -1.48 7.25 -9.81
C SER A 34 -1.62 6.68 -8.40
N GLY A 35 -0.59 6.83 -7.58
CA GLY A 35 -0.63 6.40 -6.18
C GLY A 35 -1.72 7.13 -5.39
N ALA A 36 -1.83 8.44 -5.56
CA ALA A 36 -2.89 9.22 -4.93
C ALA A 36 -4.29 8.78 -5.40
N ALA A 37 -4.44 8.51 -6.69
CA ALA A 37 -5.71 8.00 -7.25
C ALA A 37 -6.06 6.62 -6.69
N ALA A 38 -5.08 5.73 -6.55
CA ALA A 38 -5.28 4.42 -5.95
C ALA A 38 -5.74 4.53 -4.48
N VAL A 39 -5.13 5.43 -3.71
CA VAL A 39 -5.53 5.70 -2.32
C VAL A 39 -6.96 6.20 -2.25
N GLU A 40 -7.33 7.16 -3.08
CA GLU A 40 -8.69 7.71 -3.11
C GLU A 40 -9.71 6.62 -3.44
N TRP A 41 -9.42 5.79 -4.42
CA TRP A 41 -10.29 4.66 -4.77
C TRP A 41 -10.45 3.69 -3.59
N ALA A 42 -9.35 3.30 -2.95
CA ALA A 42 -9.38 2.39 -1.80
C ALA A 42 -10.16 3.00 -0.62
N ARG A 43 -9.98 4.29 -0.34
CA ARG A 43 -10.76 4.99 0.68
C ARG A 43 -12.26 4.98 0.40
N SER A 44 -12.66 5.01 -0.87
CA SER A 44 -14.08 4.93 -1.25
C SER A 44 -14.71 3.57 -0.93
N LYS A 45 -13.91 2.55 -0.65
CA LYS A 45 -14.34 1.20 -0.28
C LYS A 45 -14.40 0.95 1.22
N VAL A 46 -14.00 1.91 2.03
CA VAL A 46 -14.10 1.81 3.50
C VAL A 46 -15.53 1.47 3.91
N GLY A 47 -15.66 0.49 4.80
CA GLY A 47 -16.95 -0.01 5.28
C GLY A 47 -17.46 -1.25 4.52
N LEU A 48 -16.94 -1.57 3.35
CA LEU A 48 -17.29 -2.81 2.66
C LEU A 48 -16.67 -4.03 3.39
N PRO A 49 -17.34 -5.18 3.35
CA PRO A 49 -16.87 -6.34 4.10
C PRO A 49 -15.60 -6.95 3.51
N TYR A 50 -14.82 -7.59 4.39
CA TYR A 50 -13.81 -8.54 3.95
C TYR A 50 -14.49 -9.77 3.37
N VAL A 51 -14.07 -10.17 2.19
CA VAL A 51 -14.53 -11.40 1.54
C VAL A 51 -13.30 -12.21 1.12
N TRP A 52 -13.21 -13.44 1.58
CA TRP A 52 -12.14 -14.36 1.20
C TRP A 52 -12.10 -14.53 -0.32
N GLY A 53 -10.94 -14.27 -0.93
CA GLY A 53 -10.81 -14.27 -2.39
C GLY A 53 -11.53 -13.12 -3.09
N GLY A 54 -12.04 -12.15 -2.33
CA GLY A 54 -12.84 -11.05 -2.83
C GLY A 54 -12.05 -10.05 -3.65
N ASN A 55 -12.62 -9.66 -4.77
CA ASN A 55 -12.05 -8.75 -5.75
C ASN A 55 -13.04 -7.64 -6.14
N GLY A 56 -14.01 -7.42 -5.28
CA GLY A 56 -15.10 -6.46 -5.51
C GLY A 56 -16.23 -7.00 -6.40
N PRO A 57 -17.27 -6.18 -6.62
CA PRO A 57 -17.48 -4.84 -6.06
C PRO A 57 -17.96 -4.81 -4.61
N ASP A 58 -18.50 -5.92 -4.07
CA ASP A 58 -19.22 -5.91 -2.81
C ASP A 58 -18.35 -6.21 -1.60
N GLY A 59 -17.13 -6.67 -1.81
CA GLY A 59 -16.18 -6.98 -0.76
C GLY A 59 -14.82 -7.36 -1.33
N PHE A 60 -13.79 -7.33 -0.47
CA PHE A 60 -12.41 -7.49 -0.90
C PHE A 60 -11.63 -8.33 0.12
N ASP A 61 -10.63 -9.08 -0.37
CA ASP A 61 -9.52 -9.48 0.47
C ASP A 61 -8.39 -8.43 0.39
N CYS A 62 -7.28 -8.68 1.09
CA CYS A 62 -6.21 -7.68 1.20
C CYS A 62 -5.61 -7.30 -0.17
N SER A 63 -5.24 -8.29 -0.96
CA SER A 63 -4.63 -8.09 -2.28
C SER A 63 -5.66 -7.77 -3.36
N GLY A 64 -6.92 -8.15 -3.17
CA GLY A 64 -8.02 -7.72 -4.02
C GLY A 64 -8.25 -6.21 -3.93
N LEU A 65 -8.22 -5.66 -2.73
CA LEU A 65 -8.34 -4.22 -2.52
C LEU A 65 -7.19 -3.46 -3.19
N THR A 66 -5.95 -3.84 -2.92
CA THR A 66 -4.78 -3.16 -3.50
C THR A 66 -4.72 -3.33 -5.02
N GLY A 67 -5.03 -4.51 -5.52
CA GLY A 67 -5.04 -4.79 -6.95
C GLY A 67 -6.08 -3.97 -7.70
N GLN A 68 -7.29 -3.88 -7.17
CA GLN A 68 -8.36 -3.10 -7.81
C GLN A 68 -8.12 -1.60 -7.69
N ALA A 69 -7.56 -1.13 -6.59
CA ALA A 69 -7.20 0.27 -6.42
C ALA A 69 -6.18 0.72 -7.46
N TRP A 70 -5.14 -0.06 -7.67
CA TRP A 70 -4.14 0.26 -8.69
C TRP A 70 -4.67 0.10 -10.11
N LYS A 71 -5.52 -0.89 -10.36
CA LYS A 71 -6.20 -1.03 -11.64
C LYS A 71 -7.03 0.22 -11.97
N ALA A 72 -7.77 0.75 -11.01
CA ALA A 72 -8.52 1.99 -11.16
C ALA A 72 -7.61 3.19 -11.46
N ALA A 73 -6.37 3.15 -10.97
CA ALA A 73 -5.35 4.17 -11.26
C ALA A 73 -4.57 3.92 -12.56
N GLY A 74 -4.92 2.87 -13.31
CA GLY A 74 -4.33 2.56 -14.61
C GLY A 74 -3.14 1.61 -14.58
N VAL A 75 -2.84 0.98 -13.45
CA VAL A 75 -1.72 0.04 -13.30
C VAL A 75 -2.23 -1.31 -12.83
N SER A 76 -2.01 -2.34 -13.64
CA SER A 76 -2.35 -3.73 -13.27
C SER A 76 -1.21 -4.35 -12.49
N ILE A 77 -1.53 -4.94 -11.33
CA ILE A 77 -0.60 -5.72 -10.52
C ILE A 77 -1.15 -7.13 -10.30
N ASN A 78 -0.28 -8.04 -9.87
CA ASN A 78 -0.65 -9.42 -9.66
C ASN A 78 -1.72 -9.59 -8.58
N ARG A 79 -2.38 -10.75 -8.56
CA ARG A 79 -3.57 -10.96 -7.72
C ARG A 79 -3.26 -11.21 -6.25
N THR A 80 -2.22 -11.98 -5.94
CA THR A 80 -1.93 -12.36 -4.55
C THR A 80 -0.94 -11.40 -3.91
N SER A 81 -0.97 -11.30 -2.59
CA SER A 81 -0.04 -10.45 -1.85
C SER A 81 1.43 -10.83 -2.11
N ARG A 82 1.73 -12.12 -2.18
CA ARG A 82 3.08 -12.62 -2.46
C ARG A 82 3.55 -12.22 -3.85
N ASP A 83 2.70 -12.37 -4.85
CA ASP A 83 3.03 -12.02 -6.22
C ASP A 83 3.07 -10.51 -6.44
N GLN A 84 2.25 -9.74 -5.74
CA GLN A 84 2.37 -8.29 -5.73
C GLN A 84 3.73 -7.86 -5.20
N TYR A 85 4.17 -8.41 -4.07
CA TYR A 85 5.49 -8.12 -3.53
C TYR A 85 6.63 -8.41 -4.51
N ARG A 86 6.57 -9.54 -5.19
CA ARG A 86 7.60 -9.93 -6.15
C ARG A 86 7.64 -9.05 -7.39
N GLN A 87 6.48 -8.55 -7.80
CA GLN A 87 6.34 -7.76 -9.02
C GLN A 87 6.78 -6.31 -8.86
N VAL A 88 6.40 -5.67 -7.73
CA VAL A 88 6.57 -4.23 -7.54
C VAL A 88 8.01 -3.86 -7.17
N GLN A 89 8.36 -2.60 -7.44
CA GLN A 89 9.68 -2.09 -7.07
C GLN A 89 9.82 -2.04 -5.55
N LYS A 90 10.94 -2.56 -5.03
CA LYS A 90 11.24 -2.47 -3.59
C LYS A 90 11.74 -1.07 -3.25
N ILE A 91 11.17 -0.50 -2.20
CA ILE A 91 11.54 0.83 -1.70
C ILE A 91 11.74 0.77 -0.18
N GLY A 92 12.59 1.68 0.32
CA GLY A 92 12.78 1.86 1.76
C GLY A 92 11.57 2.50 2.43
N TYR A 93 11.38 2.21 3.70
CA TYR A 93 10.28 2.78 4.48
C TYR A 93 10.41 4.30 4.69
N ASP A 94 11.60 4.83 4.56
CA ASP A 94 11.88 6.29 4.59
C ASP A 94 11.43 7.01 3.31
N GLN A 95 11.05 6.26 2.27
CA GLN A 95 10.65 6.80 0.96
C GLN A 95 9.18 6.57 0.64
N LEU A 96 8.38 6.12 1.61
CA LEU A 96 6.96 5.85 1.42
C LEU A 96 6.21 7.08 0.90
N ARG A 97 5.38 6.83 -0.12
CA ARG A 97 4.41 7.81 -0.61
C ARG A 97 3.03 7.16 -0.73
N PRO A 98 1.94 7.95 -0.72
CA PRO A 98 0.60 7.40 -0.87
C PRO A 98 0.48 6.49 -2.10
N GLY A 99 -0.09 5.31 -1.89
CA GLY A 99 -0.24 4.27 -2.91
C GLY A 99 0.78 3.13 -2.78
N ASP A 100 1.89 3.34 -2.09
CA ASP A 100 2.85 2.27 -1.85
C ASP A 100 2.24 1.15 -1.02
N LEU A 101 2.73 -0.06 -1.23
CA LEU A 101 2.22 -1.25 -0.58
C LEU A 101 3.15 -1.68 0.54
N VAL A 102 2.56 -2.08 1.66
CA VAL A 102 3.28 -2.64 2.81
C VAL A 102 2.85 -4.09 2.98
N PHE A 103 3.80 -4.96 3.28
CA PHE A 103 3.61 -6.40 3.33
C PHE A 103 4.04 -6.95 4.68
N TRP A 104 3.26 -7.90 5.21
CA TRP A 104 3.53 -8.62 6.46
C TRP A 104 3.75 -10.09 6.17
N ALA A 105 4.70 -10.69 6.88
CA ALA A 105 5.08 -12.08 6.69
C ALA A 105 5.38 -12.77 8.00
N SER A 106 5.16 -14.10 8.06
CA SER A 106 5.57 -14.91 9.21
C SER A 106 7.09 -14.99 9.34
N ASN A 107 7.78 -15.02 8.20
CA ASN A 107 9.24 -14.90 8.12
C ASN A 107 9.58 -13.74 7.18
N THR A 108 10.06 -12.65 7.73
CA THR A 108 10.33 -11.43 6.95
C THR A 108 11.52 -11.55 6.00
N ASN A 109 12.26 -12.65 6.04
CA ASN A 109 13.30 -12.98 5.07
C ASN A 109 12.80 -13.89 3.93
N ASP A 110 11.54 -14.30 3.96
CA ASP A 110 10.96 -15.23 2.99
C ASP A 110 9.64 -14.69 2.43
N PRO A 111 9.63 -14.17 1.19
CA PRO A 111 8.42 -13.66 0.56
C PRO A 111 7.28 -14.67 0.43
N SER A 112 7.58 -15.98 0.42
CA SER A 112 6.56 -17.02 0.36
C SER A 112 5.68 -17.08 1.61
N THR A 113 6.12 -16.46 2.71
CA THR A 113 5.39 -16.41 3.99
C THR A 113 4.56 -15.15 4.16
N ILE A 114 4.48 -14.28 3.16
CA ILE A 114 3.64 -13.09 3.20
C ILE A 114 2.18 -13.51 3.34
N TYR A 115 1.50 -12.94 4.33
CA TYR A 115 0.09 -13.24 4.61
C TYR A 115 -0.83 -12.03 4.49
N HIS A 116 -0.29 -10.82 4.37
CA HIS A 116 -1.10 -9.60 4.30
C HIS A 116 -0.41 -8.50 3.51
N VAL A 117 -1.21 -7.67 2.87
CA VAL A 117 -0.80 -6.44 2.19
C VAL A 117 -1.78 -5.32 2.51
N ALA A 118 -1.27 -4.12 2.66
CA ALA A 118 -2.07 -2.90 2.80
C ALA A 118 -1.45 -1.78 1.98
N MET A 119 -2.21 -0.71 1.80
CA MET A 119 -1.76 0.46 1.05
C MET A 119 -1.45 1.60 2.01
N TRP A 120 -0.27 2.18 1.89
CA TRP A 120 0.12 3.38 2.62
C TRP A 120 -0.67 4.59 2.12
N VAL A 121 -1.26 5.34 3.04
CA VAL A 121 -2.06 6.54 2.70
C VAL A 121 -1.44 7.83 3.18
N GLY A 122 -0.28 7.75 3.86
CA GLY A 122 0.37 8.88 4.48
C GLY A 122 -0.04 9.09 5.94
N GLY A 123 0.68 9.95 6.64
CA GLY A 123 0.36 10.27 8.03
C GLY A 123 0.43 9.11 9.01
N GLY A 124 1.25 8.11 8.74
CA GLY A 124 1.35 6.93 9.59
C GLY A 124 0.17 5.97 9.48
N GLN A 125 -0.63 6.04 8.40
CA GLN A 125 -1.84 5.27 8.24
C GLN A 125 -1.81 4.40 6.98
N ILE A 126 -2.61 3.33 7.02
CA ILE A 126 -2.83 2.40 5.91
C ILE A 126 -4.33 2.23 5.67
N VAL A 127 -4.69 1.86 4.44
CA VAL A 127 -6.01 1.33 4.12
C VAL A 127 -5.88 -0.16 3.83
N GLU A 128 -6.77 -0.96 4.41
CA GLU A 128 -6.66 -2.42 4.35
C GLU A 128 -8.00 -3.13 4.39
N ALA A 129 -8.02 -4.33 3.80
CA ALA A 129 -9.02 -5.37 4.06
C ALA A 129 -8.29 -6.51 4.78
N SER A 130 -8.42 -6.62 6.10
CA SER A 130 -7.49 -7.43 6.90
C SER A 130 -7.95 -8.86 7.15
N ARG A 131 -9.22 -9.07 7.51
CA ARG A 131 -9.76 -10.37 7.88
C ARG A 131 -11.29 -10.36 7.93
N PRO A 132 -11.93 -11.55 7.92
CA PRO A 132 -13.39 -11.65 8.10
C PRO A 132 -13.87 -10.95 9.38
N GLY A 133 -15.00 -10.24 9.28
CA GLY A 133 -15.58 -9.50 10.40
C GLY A 133 -15.01 -8.10 10.61
N VAL A 134 -13.94 -7.73 9.93
CA VAL A 134 -13.35 -6.40 9.97
C VAL A 134 -13.55 -5.74 8.60
N PRO A 135 -14.41 -4.73 8.48
CA PRO A 135 -14.61 -4.02 7.22
C PRO A 135 -13.32 -3.33 6.72
N VAL A 136 -13.27 -3.06 5.43
CA VAL A 136 -12.22 -2.21 4.86
C VAL A 136 -12.14 -0.93 5.68
N ARG A 137 -10.92 -0.57 6.06
CA ARG A 137 -10.69 0.54 7.00
C ARG A 137 -9.40 1.28 6.73
N VAL A 138 -9.35 2.54 7.15
CA VAL A 138 -8.11 3.28 7.36
C VAL A 138 -7.73 3.12 8.84
N THR A 139 -6.50 2.76 9.11
CA THR A 139 -6.01 2.50 10.47
C THR A 139 -4.52 2.83 10.57
N SER A 140 -4.02 2.91 11.80
CA SER A 140 -2.60 3.16 12.04
C SER A 140 -1.73 2.05 11.47
N MET A 141 -0.57 2.42 10.94
CA MET A 141 0.44 1.46 10.48
C MET A 141 0.92 0.57 11.62
N ARG A 142 1.10 -0.70 11.33
CA ARG A 142 1.71 -1.69 12.23
C ARG A 142 3.07 -2.06 11.66
N TRP A 143 4.13 -1.80 12.42
CA TRP A 143 5.51 -2.01 11.94
C TRP A 143 6.06 -3.41 12.22
N GLY A 144 5.45 -4.16 13.11
CA GLY A 144 5.89 -5.52 13.43
C GLY A 144 5.60 -6.51 12.30
N SER A 145 6.53 -7.40 12.03
CA SER A 145 6.43 -8.45 11.00
C SER A 145 6.32 -7.94 9.55
N THR A 146 6.72 -6.70 9.31
CA THR A 146 6.80 -6.17 7.95
C THR A 146 7.99 -6.73 7.19
N MET A 147 7.83 -6.90 5.89
CA MET A 147 8.95 -7.24 5.01
C MET A 147 10.01 -6.15 5.07
N PRO A 148 11.28 -6.46 4.72
CA PRO A 148 12.37 -5.47 4.79
C PRO A 148 12.14 -4.22 3.93
N PHE A 149 11.32 -4.34 2.88
CA PHE A 149 11.00 -3.26 1.97
C PHE A 149 9.50 -3.13 1.79
N ALA A 150 9.04 -1.90 1.53
CA ALA A 150 7.74 -1.65 0.94
C ALA A 150 7.82 -1.86 -0.58
N GLY A 151 6.68 -1.78 -1.26
CA GLY A 151 6.60 -1.96 -2.70
C GLY A 151 5.91 -0.79 -3.39
N ARG A 152 6.40 -0.42 -4.56
CA ARG A 152 5.82 0.63 -5.40
C ARG A 152 5.36 0.06 -6.72
N PRO A 153 4.04 -0.01 -6.95
CA PRO A 153 3.48 -0.41 -8.23
C PRO A 153 3.84 0.48 -9.40
#